data_74d70f99c91ad11abd5fbaebd485260e
#
_entry.id   74d70f99c91ad11abd5fbaebd485260e
#
_cell.length_a   1.000
_cell.length_b   1.000
_cell.length_c   1.000
_cell.angle_alpha   90.00
_cell.angle_beta   90.00
_cell.angle_gamma   90.00
#
_symmetry.space_group_name_H-M   'P 1'
#
loop_
_entity.id
_entity.type
_entity.pdbx_description
1 polymer ?
#
loop_
_entity_poly.entity_id
_entity_poly.type
_entity_poly.pdbx_seq_one_letter_code
_entity_poly.pdbx_strand_id
1 'polypeptide(L)'
;MEIDLSKIIFHLFINTTKMQTSTITIDVHLDNDKVPQQITWKATDSTADMAQKAKAMMISFWDGTDKTALRIDLWTKDMMVDEMADFFYQTMVTMADTYNRATQHGELAVEMKNFAKDFYTKFRESQLDTNKLV
;
A
#
# COMPACT_ATOMS: atom_id res chain seq x y z
N MET A 1 -22.12 51.89 -17.69
CA MET A 1 -21.01 50.95 -17.47
C MET A 1 -21.44 49.60 -18.01
N GLU A 2 -21.02 49.30 -19.22
CA GLU A 2 -21.32 48.00 -19.84
C GLU A 2 -20.37 46.94 -19.25
N ILE A 3 -20.95 45.94 -18.62
CA ILE A 3 -20.20 44.81 -18.12
C ILE A 3 -19.97 43.84 -19.29
N ASP A 4 -18.76 43.74 -19.75
CA ASP A 4 -18.37 42.80 -20.82
C ASP A 4 -18.48 41.36 -20.32
N LEU A 5 -19.65 40.76 -20.51
CA LEU A 5 -19.95 39.38 -20.16
C LEU A 5 -19.02 38.36 -20.86
N SER A 6 -18.42 38.74 -21.99
CA SER A 6 -17.50 37.85 -22.72
C SER A 6 -16.24 37.59 -21.91
N LYS A 7 -15.72 38.55 -21.14
CA LYS A 7 -14.56 38.42 -20.26
C LYS A 7 -14.86 37.60 -19.01
N ILE A 8 -16.08 37.69 -18.49
CA ILE A 8 -16.49 36.89 -17.33
C ILE A 8 -16.66 35.42 -17.73
N ILE A 9 -17.26 35.17 -18.89
CA ILE A 9 -17.42 33.81 -19.43
C ILE A 9 -16.05 33.23 -19.77
N PHE A 10 -15.12 33.99 -20.35
CA PHE A 10 -13.78 33.54 -20.65
C PHE A 10 -12.97 33.19 -19.39
N HIS A 11 -13.14 33.95 -18.29
CA HIS A 11 -12.47 33.63 -16.99
C HIS A 11 -13.11 32.43 -16.31
N LEU A 12 -14.38 32.16 -16.49
CA LEU A 12 -15.05 30.94 -15.98
C LEU A 12 -14.67 29.69 -16.77
N PHE A 13 -14.33 29.81 -18.05
CA PHE A 13 -13.88 28.67 -18.88
C PHE A 13 -12.43 28.26 -18.65
N ILE A 14 -11.60 29.15 -18.08
CA ILE A 14 -10.16 28.83 -17.84
C ILE A 14 -9.96 27.99 -16.57
N ASN A 15 -10.97 27.87 -15.70
CA ASN A 15 -10.91 27.09 -14.46
C ASN A 15 -11.51 25.69 -14.58
N THR A 16 -11.50 25.08 -15.76
CA THR A 16 -11.64 23.63 -15.84
C THR A 16 -10.35 23.02 -15.32
N THR A 17 -10.33 22.65 -14.05
CA THR A 17 -9.28 21.80 -13.48
C THR A 17 -9.22 20.52 -14.32
N LYS A 18 -8.22 20.44 -15.18
CA LYS A 18 -7.95 19.24 -15.97
C LYS A 18 -7.63 18.12 -15.00
N MET A 19 -8.54 17.16 -14.82
CA MET A 19 -8.28 15.99 -14.00
C MET A 19 -7.09 15.24 -14.60
N GLN A 20 -6.07 15.04 -13.77
CA GLN A 20 -4.92 14.20 -14.11
C GLN A 20 -5.17 12.81 -13.56
N THR A 21 -4.84 11.80 -14.35
CA THR A 21 -4.96 10.40 -13.95
C THR A 21 -3.57 9.82 -13.74
N SER A 22 -3.32 9.30 -12.55
CA SER A 22 -2.16 8.46 -12.27
C SER A 22 -2.60 7.00 -12.25
N THR A 23 -1.80 6.13 -12.87
CA THR A 23 -2.15 4.71 -13.03
C THR A 23 -1.14 3.84 -12.30
N ILE A 24 -1.66 2.89 -11.51
CA ILE A 24 -0.88 1.80 -10.93
C ILE A 24 -1.25 0.52 -11.69
N THR A 25 -0.24 -0.16 -12.22
CA THR A 25 -0.40 -1.43 -12.92
C THR A 25 0.29 -2.52 -12.11
N ILE A 26 -0.40 -3.63 -11.90
CA ILE A 26 0.12 -4.80 -11.19
C ILE A 26 -0.16 -6.02 -12.06
N ASP A 27 0.89 -6.75 -12.39
CA ASP A 27 0.82 -7.99 -13.14
C ASP A 27 1.22 -9.16 -12.23
N VAL A 28 0.36 -10.16 -12.13
CA VAL A 28 0.61 -11.38 -11.36
C VAL A 28 0.72 -12.55 -12.33
N HIS A 29 1.92 -13.11 -12.44
CA HIS A 29 2.18 -14.28 -13.27
C HIS A 29 1.95 -15.55 -12.45
N LEU A 30 1.04 -16.40 -12.93
CA LEU A 30 0.64 -17.64 -12.27
C LEU A 30 1.23 -18.85 -13.00
N ASP A 31 1.49 -19.92 -12.27
CA ASP A 31 1.77 -21.22 -12.86
C ASP A 31 0.47 -21.96 -13.26
N ASN A 32 0.61 -23.21 -13.70
CA ASN A 32 -0.53 -24.04 -14.12
C ASN A 32 -1.52 -24.34 -12.99
N ASP A 33 -1.06 -24.30 -11.74
CA ASP A 33 -1.88 -24.51 -10.55
C ASP A 33 -2.43 -23.20 -9.97
N LYS A 34 -2.27 -22.08 -10.72
CA LYS A 34 -2.68 -20.72 -10.34
C LYS A 34 -1.95 -20.17 -9.10
N VAL A 35 -0.74 -20.68 -8.84
CA VAL A 35 0.12 -20.16 -7.77
C VAL A 35 0.95 -19.01 -8.31
N PRO A 36 1.02 -17.85 -7.61
CA PRO A 36 1.84 -16.71 -8.03
C PRO A 36 3.34 -17.06 -8.10
N GLN A 37 3.93 -16.85 -9.28
CA GLN A 37 5.35 -17.06 -9.52
C GLN A 37 6.13 -15.74 -9.53
N GLN A 38 5.49 -14.69 -10.00
CA GLN A 38 6.10 -13.37 -10.10
C GLN A 38 5.03 -12.31 -10.00
N ILE A 39 5.33 -11.26 -9.26
CA ILE A 39 4.55 -10.03 -9.20
C ILE A 39 5.41 -8.91 -9.75
N THR A 40 4.90 -8.16 -10.72
CA THR A 40 5.53 -6.93 -11.20
C THR A 40 4.56 -5.77 -11.08
N TRP A 41 5.07 -4.59 -10.80
CA TRP A 41 4.24 -3.40 -10.66
C TRP A 41 4.96 -2.15 -11.15
N LYS A 42 4.18 -1.16 -11.54
CA LYS A 42 4.65 0.17 -11.90
C LYS A 42 3.58 1.20 -11.58
N ALA A 43 4.00 2.44 -11.36
CA ALA A 43 3.11 3.56 -11.15
C ALA A 43 3.59 4.76 -11.95
N THR A 44 2.70 5.40 -12.70
CA THR A 44 3.00 6.64 -13.42
C THR A 44 3.23 7.77 -12.41
N ASP A 45 4.00 8.78 -12.80
CA ASP A 45 4.30 9.96 -11.98
C ASP A 45 4.97 9.64 -10.62
N SER A 46 5.74 8.54 -10.57
CA SER A 46 6.45 8.10 -9.38
C SER A 46 7.86 7.62 -9.72
N THR A 47 8.65 7.29 -8.69
CA THR A 47 9.97 6.65 -8.86
C THR A 47 9.88 5.21 -9.40
N ALA A 48 8.69 4.62 -9.42
CA ALA A 48 8.38 3.31 -9.99
C ALA A 48 7.71 3.42 -11.37
N ASP A 49 8.19 4.32 -12.23
CA ASP A 49 7.78 4.47 -13.63
C ASP A 49 8.21 3.28 -14.50
N MET A 50 9.28 2.58 -14.10
CA MET A 50 9.70 1.31 -14.66
C MET A 50 9.18 0.13 -13.80
N ALA A 51 8.95 -1.03 -14.44
CA ALA A 51 8.46 -2.21 -13.75
C ALA A 51 9.40 -2.68 -12.63
N GLN A 52 8.86 -2.81 -11.43
CA GLN A 52 9.51 -3.32 -10.23
C GLN A 52 9.01 -4.73 -9.92
N LYS A 53 9.87 -5.56 -9.33
CA LYS A 53 9.48 -6.90 -8.86
C LYS A 53 9.09 -6.87 -7.39
N ALA A 54 8.11 -7.68 -7.01
CA ALA A 54 7.71 -7.91 -5.64
C ALA A 54 7.51 -9.41 -5.38
N LYS A 55 7.81 -9.88 -4.17
CA LYS A 55 7.52 -11.24 -3.72
C LYS A 55 6.16 -11.35 -3.04
N ALA A 56 5.65 -10.25 -2.51
CA ALA A 56 4.35 -10.18 -1.86
C ALA A 56 3.71 -8.82 -2.10
N MET A 57 2.40 -8.74 -1.98
CA MET A 57 1.64 -7.49 -2.02
C MET A 57 0.42 -7.57 -1.10
N MET A 58 0.03 -6.44 -0.55
CA MET A 58 -1.22 -6.22 0.14
C MET A 58 -1.86 -4.96 -0.41
N ILE A 59 -3.08 -5.08 -0.92
CA ILE A 59 -3.85 -3.94 -1.42
C ILE A 59 -5.17 -3.91 -0.67
N SER A 60 -5.52 -2.76 -0.15
CA SER A 60 -6.77 -2.55 0.56
C SER A 60 -7.48 -1.31 0.02
N PHE A 61 -8.77 -1.46 -0.27
CA PHE A 61 -9.63 -0.38 -0.71
C PHE A 61 -10.75 -0.18 0.32
N TRP A 62 -11.07 1.06 0.63
CA TRP A 62 -12.23 1.37 1.44
C TRP A 62 -13.44 1.64 0.55
N ASP A 63 -14.46 0.80 0.68
CA ASP A 63 -15.76 1.07 0.06
C ASP A 63 -16.56 1.99 0.99
N GLY A 64 -16.75 3.24 0.56
CA GLY A 64 -17.46 4.24 1.34
C GLY A 64 -18.98 4.02 1.39
N THR A 65 -19.55 3.22 0.49
CA THR A 65 -20.97 2.87 0.46
C THR A 65 -21.28 1.77 1.45
N ASP A 66 -20.58 0.65 1.34
CA ASP A 66 -20.79 -0.52 2.21
C ASP A 66 -20.01 -0.43 3.51
N LYS A 67 -19.15 0.58 3.67
CA LYS A 67 -18.28 0.81 4.84
C LYS A 67 -17.45 -0.43 5.19
N THR A 68 -16.84 -1.02 4.18
CA THR A 68 -16.02 -2.21 4.31
C THR A 68 -14.68 -2.05 3.60
N ALA A 69 -13.66 -2.75 4.06
CA ALA A 69 -12.37 -2.85 3.40
C ALA A 69 -12.36 -4.08 2.49
N LEU A 70 -12.02 -3.86 1.22
CA LEU A 70 -11.80 -4.90 0.24
C LEU A 70 -10.29 -5.10 0.08
N ARG A 71 -9.82 -6.34 0.16
CA ARG A 71 -8.39 -6.66 0.16
C ARG A 71 -8.02 -7.69 -0.89
N ILE A 72 -6.83 -7.53 -1.43
CA ILE A 72 -6.14 -8.51 -2.25
C ILE A 72 -4.75 -8.71 -1.64
N ASP A 73 -4.49 -9.91 -1.12
CA ASP A 73 -3.22 -10.30 -0.53
C ASP A 73 -2.66 -11.47 -1.31
N LEU A 74 -1.45 -11.32 -1.85
CA LEU A 74 -0.78 -12.35 -2.66
C LEU A 74 0.70 -12.42 -2.28
N TRP A 75 1.28 -13.61 -2.41
CA TRP A 75 2.73 -13.81 -2.32
C TRP A 75 3.19 -14.87 -3.30
N THR A 76 4.44 -14.75 -3.74
CA THR A 76 5.06 -15.72 -4.63
C THR A 76 5.54 -16.93 -3.84
N LYS A 77 5.65 -18.07 -4.52
CA LYS A 77 6.02 -19.36 -3.92
C LYS A 77 7.45 -19.37 -3.33
N ASP A 78 8.30 -18.43 -3.73
CA ASP A 78 9.67 -18.27 -3.19
C ASP A 78 9.75 -17.30 -1.98
N MET A 79 8.60 -16.78 -1.51
CA MET A 79 8.53 -15.95 -0.31
C MET A 79 8.83 -16.79 0.94
N MET A 80 9.86 -16.41 1.69
CA MET A 80 10.24 -17.09 2.91
C MET A 80 9.45 -16.60 4.11
N VAL A 81 9.36 -17.42 5.16
CA VAL A 81 8.59 -17.09 6.40
C VAL A 81 9.17 -15.87 7.11
N ASP A 82 10.49 -15.76 7.17
CA ASP A 82 11.18 -14.60 7.75
C ASP A 82 10.97 -13.32 6.93
N GLU A 83 11.02 -13.40 5.59
CA GLU A 83 10.68 -12.30 4.70
C GLU A 83 9.21 -11.86 4.91
N MET A 84 8.29 -12.81 5.11
CA MET A 84 6.89 -12.50 5.39
C MET A 84 6.73 -11.76 6.73
N ALA A 85 7.46 -12.17 7.76
CA ALA A 85 7.45 -11.46 9.04
C ALA A 85 8.01 -10.03 8.93
N ASP A 86 9.10 -9.85 8.19
CA ASP A 86 9.66 -8.53 7.89
C ASP A 86 8.66 -7.65 7.12
N PHE A 87 8.00 -8.22 6.12
CA PHE A 87 6.98 -7.53 5.34
C PHE A 87 5.81 -7.06 6.20
N PHE A 88 5.28 -7.93 7.06
CA PHE A 88 4.21 -7.57 8.00
C PHE A 88 4.66 -6.49 8.99
N TYR A 89 5.85 -6.64 9.57
CA TYR A 89 6.38 -5.65 10.50
C TYR A 89 6.50 -4.26 9.87
N GLN A 90 7.16 -4.17 8.72
CA GLN A 90 7.34 -2.90 8.01
C GLN A 90 6.01 -2.30 7.56
N THR A 91 5.07 -3.14 7.11
CA THR A 91 3.73 -2.71 6.72
C THR A 91 2.97 -2.12 7.91
N MET A 92 2.98 -2.77 9.06
CA MET A 92 2.33 -2.25 10.27
C MET A 92 2.92 -0.91 10.73
N VAL A 93 4.25 -0.77 10.69
CA VAL A 93 4.92 0.50 11.04
C VAL A 93 4.51 1.62 10.10
N THR A 94 4.54 1.38 8.80
CA THR A 94 4.16 2.39 7.80
C THR A 94 2.66 2.68 7.78
N MET A 95 1.81 1.69 8.10
CA MET A 95 0.37 1.92 8.35
C MET A 95 0.14 2.87 9.52
N ALA A 96 0.90 2.73 10.60
CA ALA A 96 0.82 3.65 11.74
C ALA A 96 1.18 5.09 11.34
N ASP A 97 2.22 5.26 10.52
CA ASP A 97 2.59 6.57 9.98
C ASP A 97 1.49 7.16 9.09
N THR A 98 0.89 6.35 8.25
CA THR A 98 -0.23 6.76 7.40
C THR A 98 -1.44 7.18 8.24
N TYR A 99 -1.79 6.38 9.24
CA TYR A 99 -2.89 6.70 10.16
C TYR A 99 -2.65 8.03 10.89
N ASN A 100 -1.44 8.24 11.40
CA ASN A 100 -1.10 9.50 12.07
C ASN A 100 -1.21 10.71 11.13
N ARG A 101 -0.70 10.59 9.89
CA ARG A 101 -0.83 11.69 8.91
C ARG A 101 -2.29 12.02 8.59
N ALA A 102 -3.14 11.00 8.51
CA ALA A 102 -4.54 11.18 8.16
C ALA A 102 -5.40 11.71 9.30
N THR A 103 -5.11 11.34 10.55
CA THR A 103 -5.98 11.58 11.70
C THR A 103 -5.41 12.50 12.76
N GLN A 104 -4.09 12.69 12.77
CA GLN A 104 -3.33 13.39 13.84
C GLN A 104 -3.44 12.70 15.21
N HIS A 105 -3.86 11.42 15.27
CA HIS A 105 -3.93 10.63 16.51
C HIS A 105 -2.59 9.94 16.79
N GLY A 106 -1.58 10.72 17.18
CA GLY A 106 -0.21 10.24 17.40
C GLY A 106 -0.09 9.13 18.45
N GLU A 107 -0.90 9.17 19.51
CA GLU A 107 -0.89 8.15 20.58
C GLU A 107 -1.29 6.77 20.03
N LEU A 108 -2.34 6.69 19.24
CA LEU A 108 -2.78 5.43 18.61
C LEU A 108 -1.74 4.91 17.60
N ALA A 109 -1.10 5.80 16.86
CA ALA A 109 -0.01 5.42 15.96
C ALA A 109 1.19 4.83 16.72
N VAL A 110 1.53 5.36 17.90
CA VAL A 110 2.56 4.79 18.78
C VAL A 110 2.16 3.39 19.27
N GLU A 111 0.92 3.19 19.67
CA GLU A 111 0.41 1.85 20.06
C GLU A 111 0.51 0.83 18.92
N MET A 112 0.16 1.21 17.70
CA MET A 112 0.34 0.35 16.51
C MET A 112 1.80 -0.02 16.30
N LYS A 113 2.73 0.93 16.42
CA LYS A 113 4.17 0.68 16.30
C LYS A 113 4.71 -0.23 17.39
N ASN A 114 4.24 -0.04 18.63
CA ASN A 114 4.61 -0.91 19.75
C ASN A 114 4.13 -2.34 19.51
N PHE A 115 2.91 -2.52 19.03
CA PHE A 115 2.40 -3.84 18.65
C PHE A 115 3.25 -4.48 17.54
N ALA A 116 3.60 -3.73 16.50
CA ALA A 116 4.45 -4.21 15.42
C ALA A 116 5.82 -4.67 15.94
N LYS A 117 6.42 -3.91 16.85
CA LYS A 117 7.70 -4.25 17.47
C LYS A 117 7.58 -5.52 18.32
N ASP A 118 6.54 -5.66 19.13
CA ASP A 118 6.30 -6.85 19.96
C ASP A 118 6.07 -8.09 19.08
N PHE A 119 5.29 -7.96 18.03
CA PHE A 119 5.08 -9.01 17.03
C PHE A 119 6.41 -9.50 16.46
N TYR A 120 7.25 -8.59 16.01
CA TYR A 120 8.53 -8.93 15.41
C TYR A 120 9.50 -9.55 16.39
N THR A 121 9.55 -9.07 17.63
CA THR A 121 10.37 -9.63 18.71
C THR A 121 9.96 -11.08 18.99
N LYS A 122 8.66 -11.34 19.15
CA LYS A 122 8.13 -12.70 19.38
C LYS A 122 8.41 -13.64 18.23
N PHE A 123 8.29 -13.15 16.99
CA PHE A 123 8.69 -13.94 15.83
C PHE A 123 10.16 -14.34 15.90
N ARG A 124 11.05 -13.39 16.17
CA ARG A 124 12.51 -13.66 16.29
C ARG A 124 12.82 -14.69 17.38
N GLU A 125 12.17 -14.56 18.53
CA GLU A 125 12.33 -15.52 19.65
C GLU A 125 11.87 -16.92 19.25
N SER A 126 10.75 -17.05 18.56
CA SER A 126 10.26 -18.35 18.09
C SER A 126 11.22 -19.05 17.12
N GLN A 127 11.94 -18.29 16.29
CA GLN A 127 12.96 -18.84 15.39
C GLN A 127 14.19 -19.36 16.14
N LEU A 128 14.60 -18.68 17.21
CA LEU A 128 15.72 -19.11 18.04
C LEU A 128 15.41 -20.42 18.79
N ASP A 129 14.19 -20.58 19.27
CA ASP A 129 13.76 -21.79 19.96
C ASP A 129 13.65 -22.99 19.00
N THR A 130 13.21 -22.79 17.78
CA THR A 130 13.19 -23.83 16.74
C THR A 130 14.60 -24.31 16.40
N ASN A 131 15.58 -23.41 16.35
CA ASN A 131 16.99 -23.76 16.06
C ASN A 131 17.70 -24.46 17.22
N LYS A 132 17.15 -24.44 18.43
CA LYS A 132 17.70 -25.18 19.58
C LYS A 132 17.24 -26.65 19.64
N LEU A 133 16.24 -27.01 18.83
CA LEU A 133 15.66 -28.36 18.80
C LEU A 133 16.26 -29.25 17.68
N VAL A 134 17.27 -28.76 16.95
CA VAL A 134 17.99 -29.49 15.89
C VAL A 134 19.46 -29.82 16.38
#